data_884b5e7095905ca008da704ed5845125
#
_entry.id   884b5e7095905ca008da704ed5845125
#
_cell.length_a   1.000
_cell.length_b   1.000
_cell.length_c   1.000
_cell.angle_alpha   90.00
_cell.angle_beta   90.00
_cell.angle_gamma   90.00
#
_symmetry.space_group_name_H-M   'P 1'
#
loop_
_entity.id
_entity.type
_entity.pdbx_description
1 polymer ?
#
loop_
_entity_poly.entity_id
_entity_poly.type
_entity_poly.pdbx_seq_one_letter_code
_entity_poly.pdbx_strand_id
1 'polypeptide(L)'
;HRLMLRLNWPGNGLGSDTDGMVCLDGDGWITAANPIARQMVPQLGHSSATQPALHAGDVFGVAFELLFDAAKRPDTVLEIPLWTGLRLQAWPVARGHDTDPSHPAPHAGGLGQRALKDIETELIRKAVDQARGNVAQAALALGISRATVYRKLGRKPGK
;
A
#
# COMPACT_ATOMS: atom_id res chain seq x y z
N HIS A 1 12.15 -9.19 9.13
CA HIS A 1 11.88 -8.12 8.17
C HIS A 1 11.05 -8.66 7.03
N ARG A 2 9.99 -7.96 6.64
CA ARG A 2 9.16 -8.31 5.47
C ARG A 2 9.40 -7.30 4.38
N LEU A 3 9.52 -7.78 3.14
CA LEU A 3 9.73 -6.97 1.97
C LEU A 3 8.51 -7.05 1.06
N MET A 4 8.05 -5.92 0.55
CA MET A 4 7.05 -5.87 -0.50
C MET A 4 7.71 -5.37 -1.79
N LEU A 5 7.57 -6.14 -2.85
CA LEU A 5 8.00 -5.76 -4.20
C LEU A 5 6.79 -5.26 -4.99
N ARG A 6 6.88 -4.08 -5.55
CA ARG A 6 6.00 -3.65 -6.63
C ARG A 6 6.67 -3.95 -7.96
N LEU A 7 5.95 -4.60 -8.85
CA LEU A 7 6.44 -5.07 -10.14
C LEU A 7 5.63 -4.45 -11.26
N ASN A 8 6.31 -4.01 -12.32
CA ASN A 8 5.64 -3.62 -13.55
C ASN A 8 6.57 -3.86 -14.75
N TRP A 9 6.02 -3.77 -15.96
CA TRP A 9 6.79 -3.88 -17.18
C TRP A 9 7.67 -2.64 -17.39
N PRO A 10 8.87 -2.78 -17.99
CA PRO A 10 9.71 -1.64 -18.33
C PRO A 10 8.94 -0.63 -19.19
N GLY A 11 9.03 0.65 -18.80
CA GLY A 11 8.30 1.73 -19.47
C GLY A 11 6.96 2.10 -18.85
N ASN A 12 6.41 1.28 -17.96
CA ASN A 12 5.25 1.63 -17.16
C ASN A 12 5.69 2.20 -15.80
N GLY A 13 5.00 3.25 -15.34
CA GLY A 13 5.28 3.83 -14.02
C GLY A 13 4.92 2.86 -12.90
N LEU A 14 5.78 2.76 -11.89
CA LEU A 14 5.49 2.06 -10.64
C LEU A 14 4.73 2.98 -9.67
N GLY A 15 3.87 2.40 -8.85
CA GLY A 15 3.05 3.13 -7.89
C GLY A 15 1.57 3.22 -8.26
N SER A 16 1.14 2.52 -9.31
CA SER A 16 -0.24 2.47 -9.77
C SER A 16 -0.97 1.21 -9.27
N ASP A 17 -2.29 1.19 -9.44
CA ASP A 17 -3.15 0.03 -9.12
C ASP A 17 -2.92 -1.15 -10.08
N THR A 18 -2.22 -0.92 -11.18
CA THR A 18 -1.85 -1.93 -12.17
C THR A 18 -0.55 -2.65 -11.85
N ASP A 19 0.09 -2.33 -10.73
CA ASP A 19 1.33 -2.98 -10.30
C ASP A 19 1.08 -4.40 -9.80
N GLY A 20 1.96 -5.31 -10.18
CA GLY A 20 2.12 -6.58 -9.50
C GLY A 20 2.68 -6.36 -8.10
N MET A 21 2.14 -7.04 -7.08
CA MET A 21 2.67 -6.96 -5.72
C MET A 21 3.03 -8.36 -5.24
N VAL A 22 4.25 -8.49 -4.71
CA VAL A 22 4.78 -9.73 -4.12
C VAL A 22 5.34 -9.41 -2.74
N CYS A 23 4.99 -10.21 -1.75
CA CYS A 23 5.54 -10.10 -0.40
C CYS A 23 6.55 -11.23 -0.16
N LEU A 24 7.69 -10.85 0.40
CA LEU A 24 8.76 -11.76 0.82
C LEU A 24 8.91 -11.71 2.34
N ASP A 25 9.26 -12.84 2.94
CA ASP A 25 9.74 -12.87 4.31
C ASP A 25 11.24 -12.53 4.41
N GLY A 26 11.80 -12.63 5.63
CA GLY A 26 13.21 -12.30 5.88
C GLY A 26 14.22 -13.20 5.19
N ASP A 27 13.81 -14.38 4.81
CA ASP A 27 14.65 -15.43 4.19
C ASP A 27 14.44 -15.51 2.66
N GLY A 28 13.63 -14.61 2.10
CA GLY A 28 13.37 -14.53 0.66
C GLY A 28 12.24 -15.43 0.16
N TRP A 29 11.45 -16.06 1.04
CA TRP A 29 10.29 -16.84 0.63
C TRP A 29 9.11 -15.96 0.27
N ILE A 30 8.41 -16.31 -0.79
CA ILE A 30 7.22 -15.58 -1.25
C ILE A 30 6.04 -15.97 -0.38
N THR A 31 5.52 -15.00 0.37
CA THR A 31 4.40 -15.20 1.31
C THR A 31 3.06 -14.79 0.73
N ALA A 32 3.04 -13.87 -0.20
CA ALA A 32 1.84 -13.42 -0.89
C ALA A 32 2.15 -12.82 -2.26
N ALA A 33 1.19 -12.91 -3.17
CA ALA A 33 1.21 -12.24 -4.46
C ALA A 33 -0.20 -11.85 -4.88
N ASN A 34 -0.37 -10.65 -5.45
CA ASN A 34 -1.65 -10.21 -6.00
C ASN A 34 -1.92 -10.87 -7.37
N PRO A 35 -3.16 -10.82 -7.88
CA PRO A 35 -3.51 -11.41 -9.17
C PRO A 35 -2.68 -10.88 -10.34
N ILE A 36 -2.29 -9.60 -10.31
CA ILE A 36 -1.50 -8.96 -11.35
C ILE A 36 -0.08 -9.55 -11.38
N ALA A 37 0.57 -9.69 -10.21
CA ALA A 37 1.87 -10.33 -10.11
C ALA A 37 1.85 -11.78 -10.62
N ARG A 38 0.76 -12.52 -10.35
CA ARG A 38 0.58 -13.89 -10.84
C ARG A 38 0.43 -13.97 -12.35
N GLN A 39 -0.14 -12.94 -12.98
CA GLN A 39 -0.22 -12.84 -14.45
C GLN A 39 1.13 -12.49 -15.07
N MET A 40 1.90 -11.60 -14.44
CA MET A 40 3.22 -11.18 -14.91
C MET A 40 4.26 -12.30 -14.76
N VAL A 41 4.14 -13.08 -13.69
CA VAL A 41 5.08 -14.13 -13.30
C VAL A 41 4.31 -15.46 -13.20
N PRO A 42 4.32 -16.29 -14.25
CA PRO A 42 3.52 -17.52 -14.29
C PRO A 42 3.79 -18.50 -13.14
N GLN A 43 5.02 -18.53 -12.62
CA GLN A 43 5.38 -19.38 -11.48
C GLN A 43 4.56 -19.06 -10.23
N LEU A 44 4.15 -17.79 -10.04
CA LEU A 44 3.31 -17.36 -8.93
C LEU A 44 1.85 -17.79 -9.08
N GLY A 45 1.42 -18.09 -10.31
CA GLY A 45 0.04 -18.51 -10.59
C GLY A 45 -0.27 -19.94 -10.15
N HIS A 46 0.75 -20.78 -9.98
CA HIS A 46 0.61 -22.19 -9.63
C HIS A 46 0.67 -22.45 -8.10
N SER A 47 0.81 -21.42 -7.28
CA SER A 47 0.82 -21.55 -5.82
C SER A 47 -0.58 -21.95 -5.31
N SER A 48 -0.87 -23.24 -5.32
CA SER A 48 -1.98 -23.82 -4.57
C SER A 48 -1.50 -24.24 -3.18
N ALA A 49 -2.42 -24.38 -2.23
CA ALA A 49 -2.12 -24.73 -0.82
C ALA A 49 -1.33 -26.04 -0.64
N THR A 50 -1.15 -26.81 -1.71
CA THR A 50 -0.45 -28.09 -1.75
C THR A 50 0.95 -28.02 -2.36
N GLN A 51 1.39 -26.85 -2.87
CA GLN A 51 2.72 -26.72 -3.46
C GLN A 51 3.72 -26.10 -2.48
N PRO A 52 5.01 -26.47 -2.60
CA PRO A 52 6.06 -25.88 -1.77
C PRO A 52 6.12 -24.37 -1.97
N ALA A 53 6.44 -23.65 -0.89
CA ALA A 53 6.66 -22.21 -0.94
C ALA A 53 7.72 -21.89 -1.99
N LEU A 54 7.47 -20.84 -2.79
CA LEU A 54 8.41 -20.36 -3.80
C LEU A 54 9.41 -19.40 -3.18
N HIS A 55 10.67 -19.57 -3.52
CA HIS A 55 11.73 -18.64 -3.12
C HIS A 55 11.94 -17.58 -4.19
N ALA A 56 12.26 -16.35 -3.78
CA ALA A 56 12.50 -15.26 -4.71
C ALA A 56 13.63 -15.54 -5.71
N GLY A 57 14.67 -16.27 -5.29
CA GLY A 57 15.76 -16.69 -6.15
C GLY A 57 15.36 -17.70 -7.24
N ASP A 58 14.28 -18.46 -7.03
CA ASP A 58 13.75 -19.40 -8.02
C ASP A 58 12.84 -18.72 -9.06
N VAL A 59 12.29 -17.56 -8.70
CA VAL A 59 11.36 -16.79 -9.54
C VAL A 59 12.07 -15.69 -10.28
N PHE A 60 12.90 -14.94 -9.56
CA PHE A 60 13.66 -13.83 -10.09
C PHE A 60 15.11 -14.24 -10.32
N GLY A 61 15.68 -13.87 -11.46
CA GLY A 61 17.08 -14.17 -11.79
C GLY A 61 18.09 -13.31 -11.01
N VAL A 62 17.77 -12.89 -9.78
CA VAL A 62 18.63 -12.09 -8.90
C VAL A 62 18.63 -12.67 -7.49
N ALA A 63 19.74 -12.47 -6.80
CA ALA A 63 19.83 -12.82 -5.38
C ALA A 63 18.85 -11.99 -4.57
N PHE A 64 18.09 -12.62 -3.66
CA PHE A 64 17.06 -11.95 -2.87
C PHE A 64 17.64 -10.88 -1.93
N GLU A 65 18.89 -11.04 -1.52
CA GLU A 65 19.62 -10.05 -0.71
C GLU A 65 19.73 -8.68 -1.40
N LEU A 66 19.87 -8.68 -2.74
CA LEU A 66 19.89 -7.43 -3.51
C LEU A 66 18.56 -6.68 -3.43
N LEU A 67 17.45 -7.40 -3.32
CA LEU A 67 16.12 -6.80 -3.16
C LEU A 67 15.99 -6.13 -1.79
N PHE A 68 16.50 -6.78 -0.75
CA PHE A 68 16.53 -6.22 0.60
C PHE A 68 17.48 -5.02 0.73
N ASP A 69 18.64 -5.08 0.08
CA ASP A 69 19.58 -3.96 0.07
C ASP A 69 19.04 -2.74 -0.70
N ALA A 70 18.34 -2.98 -1.81
CA ALA A 70 17.68 -1.91 -2.54
C ALA A 70 16.55 -1.26 -1.73
N ALA A 71 15.83 -2.04 -0.92
CA ALA A 71 14.77 -1.53 -0.05
C ALA A 71 15.26 -0.59 1.06
N LYS A 72 16.55 -0.61 1.37
CA LYS A 72 17.18 0.32 2.32
C LYS A 72 17.32 1.74 1.73
N ARG A 73 17.23 1.86 0.41
CA ARG A 73 17.35 3.13 -0.30
C ARG A 73 15.97 3.54 -0.80
N PRO A 74 15.46 4.70 -0.41
CA PRO A 74 14.17 5.18 -0.90
C PRO A 74 14.22 5.36 -2.42
N ASP A 75 13.11 5.07 -3.08
CA ASP A 75 12.89 5.26 -4.52
C ASP A 75 13.84 4.50 -5.45
N THR A 76 14.47 3.43 -4.97
CA THR A 76 15.32 2.61 -5.82
C THR A 76 14.48 1.63 -6.62
N VAL A 77 14.46 1.80 -7.93
CA VAL A 77 13.84 0.86 -8.88
C VAL A 77 14.93 -0.04 -9.44
N LEU A 78 14.70 -1.34 -9.39
CA LEU A 78 15.57 -2.36 -9.96
C LEU A 78 14.96 -2.96 -11.22
N GLU A 79 15.80 -3.28 -12.18
CA GLU A 79 15.41 -4.11 -13.30
C GLU A 79 15.73 -5.57 -12.96
N ILE A 80 14.70 -6.41 -12.87
CA ILE A 80 14.81 -7.81 -12.46
C ILE A 80 14.59 -8.70 -13.67
N PRO A 81 15.58 -9.54 -14.05
CA PRO A 81 15.37 -10.55 -15.07
C PRO A 81 14.55 -11.71 -14.50
N LEU A 82 13.59 -12.18 -15.28
CA LEU A 82 12.90 -13.45 -15.05
C LEU A 82 13.65 -14.58 -15.75
N TRP A 83 13.50 -15.80 -15.24
CA TRP A 83 14.05 -16.99 -15.90
C TRP A 83 13.49 -17.24 -17.30
N THR A 84 12.37 -16.61 -17.63
CA THR A 84 11.76 -16.62 -18.98
C THR A 84 12.49 -15.73 -19.99
N GLY A 85 13.50 -14.96 -19.56
CA GLY A 85 14.21 -13.97 -20.39
C GLY A 85 13.55 -12.59 -20.42
N LEU A 86 12.37 -12.44 -19.85
CA LEU A 86 11.69 -11.16 -19.68
C LEU A 86 12.31 -10.37 -18.53
N ARG A 87 12.17 -9.06 -18.57
CA ARG A 87 12.61 -8.16 -17.50
C ARG A 87 11.42 -7.41 -16.92
N LEU A 88 11.42 -7.26 -15.61
CA LEU A 88 10.45 -6.45 -14.88
C LEU A 88 11.17 -5.32 -14.15
N GLN A 89 10.49 -4.20 -14.00
CA GLN A 89 10.89 -3.18 -13.03
C GLN A 89 10.32 -3.56 -11.66
N ALA A 90 11.16 -3.49 -10.64
CA ALA A 90 10.78 -3.77 -9.27
C ALA A 90 11.14 -2.61 -8.36
N TRP A 91 10.18 -2.22 -7.53
CA TRP A 91 10.39 -1.27 -6.46
C TRP A 91 10.22 -1.98 -5.12
N PRO A 92 11.34 -2.30 -4.45
CA PRO A 92 11.32 -2.93 -3.14
C PRO A 92 10.99 -1.90 -2.05
N VAL A 93 9.98 -2.21 -1.23
CA VAL A 93 9.56 -1.38 -0.09
C VAL A 93 9.69 -2.22 1.18
N ALA A 94 10.60 -1.83 2.07
CA ALA A 94 10.73 -2.47 3.36
C ALA A 94 9.51 -2.13 4.22
N ARG A 95 8.77 -3.16 4.69
CA ARG A 95 7.76 -2.97 5.73
C ARG A 95 8.42 -3.15 7.10
N GLY A 96 8.45 -2.10 7.88
CA GLY A 96 8.76 -2.17 9.31
C GLY A 96 7.75 -3.05 10.04
N HIS A 97 8.14 -3.56 11.18
CA HIS A 97 7.50 -4.65 11.94
C HIS A 97 6.18 -4.28 12.64
N ASP A 98 5.42 -3.31 12.16
CA ASP A 98 4.16 -2.87 12.78
C ASP A 98 3.01 -2.82 11.78
N THR A 99 2.44 -3.99 11.50
CA THR A 99 1.00 -4.06 11.16
C THR A 99 0.49 -5.47 11.42
N ASP A 100 -0.24 -5.61 12.49
CA ASP A 100 -1.15 -6.69 12.87
C ASP A 100 -2.00 -7.13 11.64
N PRO A 101 -2.04 -8.44 11.31
CA PRO A 101 -2.77 -8.95 10.14
C PRO A 101 -4.30 -8.83 10.23
N SER A 102 -4.84 -8.26 11.29
CA SER A 102 -6.29 -8.10 11.49
C SER A 102 -6.90 -6.82 10.91
N HIS A 103 -6.09 -5.97 10.22
CA HIS A 103 -6.67 -4.82 9.51
C HIS A 103 -6.48 -4.96 8.00
N PRO A 104 -7.54 -4.78 7.19
CA PRO A 104 -7.42 -4.72 5.74
C PRO A 104 -6.43 -3.60 5.38
N ALA A 105 -5.45 -3.95 4.55
CA ALA A 105 -4.38 -3.07 4.14
C ALA A 105 -4.93 -1.71 3.66
N PRO A 106 -4.55 -0.59 4.28
CA PRO A 106 -4.81 0.70 3.68
C PRO A 106 -3.88 0.83 2.48
N HIS A 107 -4.48 1.10 1.34
CA HIS A 107 -3.82 1.42 0.10
C HIS A 107 -2.69 2.43 0.31
N ALA A 108 -1.58 2.21 -0.41
CA ALA A 108 -0.39 3.03 -0.44
C ALA A 108 -0.65 4.53 -0.27
N GLY A 109 -0.11 5.11 0.77
CA GLY A 109 -0.20 6.56 0.93
C GLY A 109 -0.09 7.05 2.37
N GLY A 110 1.01 6.76 3.05
CA GLY A 110 1.24 7.36 4.37
C GLY A 110 1.26 8.90 4.36
N LEU A 111 1.56 9.51 3.24
CA LEU A 111 1.41 10.96 3.01
C LEU A 111 -0.03 11.33 2.60
N GLY A 112 -0.70 10.50 1.81
CA GLY A 112 -2.08 10.77 1.37
C GLY A 112 -3.11 10.65 2.49
N GLN A 113 -2.95 9.74 3.46
CA GLN A 113 -3.91 9.60 4.56
C GLN A 113 -3.83 10.74 5.60
N ARG A 114 -2.64 11.27 5.88
CA ARG A 114 -2.50 12.47 6.70
C ARG A 114 -3.11 13.68 5.97
N ALA A 115 -2.78 13.86 4.69
CA ALA A 115 -3.35 14.91 3.86
C ALA A 115 -4.88 14.80 3.73
N LEU A 116 -5.44 13.60 3.55
CA LEU A 116 -6.90 13.39 3.48
C LEU A 116 -7.60 13.69 4.81
N LYS A 117 -7.03 13.26 5.93
CA LYS A 117 -7.58 13.59 7.26
C LYS A 117 -7.51 15.08 7.57
N ASP A 118 -6.43 15.73 7.15
CA ASP A 118 -6.26 17.17 7.33
C ASP A 118 -7.21 17.95 6.43
N ILE A 119 -7.38 17.57 5.17
CA ILE A 119 -8.34 18.14 4.22
C ILE A 119 -9.78 17.92 4.72
N GLU A 120 -10.12 16.73 5.19
CA GLU A 120 -11.43 16.40 5.72
C GLU A 120 -11.76 17.28 6.95
N THR A 121 -10.80 17.44 7.86
CA THR A 121 -10.96 18.29 9.04
C THR A 121 -11.08 19.75 8.65
N GLU A 122 -10.35 20.20 7.66
CA GLU A 122 -10.40 21.57 7.15
C GLU A 122 -11.72 21.89 6.43
N LEU A 123 -12.24 20.94 5.64
CA LEU A 123 -13.57 21.05 5.03
C LEU A 123 -14.68 21.14 6.07
N ILE A 124 -14.60 20.32 7.12
CA ILE A 124 -15.56 20.36 8.23
C ILE A 124 -15.47 21.72 8.97
N ARG A 125 -14.25 22.22 9.22
CA ARG A 125 -14.05 23.52 9.85
C ARG A 125 -14.63 24.66 9.01
N LYS A 126 -14.35 24.68 7.70
CA LYS A 126 -14.92 25.64 6.76
C LYS A 126 -16.45 25.60 6.73
N ALA A 127 -17.04 24.41 6.72
CA ALA A 127 -18.50 24.27 6.71
C ALA A 127 -19.13 24.80 8.02
N VAL A 128 -18.49 24.60 9.17
CA VAL A 128 -18.94 25.15 10.45
C VAL A 128 -18.80 26.67 10.47
N ASP A 129 -17.71 27.22 9.92
CA ASP A 129 -17.52 28.68 9.82
C ASP A 129 -18.54 29.34 8.89
N GLN A 130 -18.85 28.73 7.75
CA GLN A 130 -19.88 29.17 6.81
C GLN A 130 -21.28 29.11 7.43
N ALA A 131 -21.52 28.11 8.29
CA ALA A 131 -22.76 27.99 9.08
C ALA A 131 -22.78 28.87 10.34
N ARG A 132 -21.85 29.83 10.47
CA ARG A 132 -21.72 30.73 11.64
C ARG A 132 -21.65 29.98 12.97
N GLY A 133 -20.96 28.85 13.00
CA GLY A 133 -20.81 27.99 14.17
C GLY A 133 -21.97 27.01 14.39
N ASN A 134 -22.93 26.95 13.50
CA ASN A 134 -24.04 26.00 13.59
C ASN A 134 -23.64 24.62 13.08
N VAL A 135 -23.22 23.76 14.01
CA VAL A 135 -22.76 22.39 13.72
C VAL A 135 -23.85 21.53 13.07
N ALA A 136 -25.13 21.78 13.41
CA ALA A 136 -26.23 21.03 12.81
C ALA A 136 -26.38 21.33 11.31
N GLN A 137 -26.23 22.58 10.94
CA GLN A 137 -26.32 23.02 9.55
C GLN A 137 -25.10 22.60 8.75
N ALA A 138 -23.90 22.66 9.34
CA ALA A 138 -22.66 22.16 8.72
C ALA A 138 -22.71 20.64 8.48
N ALA A 139 -23.22 19.86 9.42
CA ALA A 139 -23.41 18.43 9.30
C ALA A 139 -24.38 18.07 8.15
N LEU A 140 -25.47 18.82 8.05
CA LEU A 140 -26.45 18.63 6.98
C LEU A 140 -25.86 18.96 5.59
N ALA A 141 -25.10 20.05 5.49
CA ALA A 141 -24.44 20.48 4.25
C ALA A 141 -23.39 19.48 3.77
N LEU A 142 -22.70 18.82 4.71
CA LEU A 142 -21.68 17.82 4.42
C LEU A 142 -22.22 16.39 4.30
N GLY A 143 -23.51 16.16 4.59
CA GLY A 143 -24.14 14.84 4.59
C GLY A 143 -23.59 13.88 5.66
N ILE A 144 -23.09 14.43 6.79
CA ILE A 144 -22.54 13.65 7.91
C ILE A 144 -23.31 13.92 9.22
N SER A 145 -23.11 13.05 10.21
CA SER A 145 -23.76 13.24 11.52
C SER A 145 -23.09 14.36 12.34
N ARG A 146 -23.87 15.03 13.19
CA ARG A 146 -23.36 16.02 14.17
C ARG A 146 -22.26 15.42 15.05
N ALA A 147 -22.42 14.16 15.47
CA ALA A 147 -21.44 13.46 16.27
C ALA A 147 -20.08 13.33 15.53
N THR A 148 -20.11 13.10 14.22
CA THR A 148 -18.91 13.04 13.38
C THR A 148 -18.20 14.40 13.33
N VAL A 149 -18.96 15.50 13.19
CA VAL A 149 -18.39 16.85 13.21
C VAL A 149 -17.70 17.15 14.54
N TYR A 150 -18.35 16.87 15.66
CA TYR A 150 -17.75 17.06 17.00
C TYR A 150 -16.50 16.23 17.21
N ARG A 151 -16.51 14.97 16.79
CA ARG A 151 -15.35 14.06 16.89
C ARG A 151 -14.15 14.54 16.07
N LYS A 152 -14.41 15.06 14.87
CA LYS A 152 -13.35 15.55 13.97
C LYS A 152 -12.79 16.91 14.41
N LEU A 153 -13.62 17.77 15.00
CA LEU A 153 -13.18 19.06 15.55
C LEU A 153 -12.56 18.96 16.94
N GLY A 154 -12.56 17.77 17.55
CA GLY A 154 -12.05 17.57 18.92
C GLY A 154 -12.88 18.28 20.01
N ARG A 155 -14.09 18.76 19.69
CA ARG A 155 -15.02 19.36 20.65
C ARG A 155 -15.95 18.29 21.21
N LYS A 156 -16.00 18.17 22.53
CA LYS A 156 -17.07 17.40 23.20
C LYS A 156 -18.42 18.07 22.91
N PRO A 157 -19.49 17.28 22.62
CA PRO A 157 -20.84 17.84 22.57
C PRO A 157 -21.15 18.46 23.92
N GLY A 158 -21.39 19.75 23.94
CA GLY A 158 -21.81 20.45 25.15
C GLY A 158 -23.12 19.85 25.67
N LYS A 159 -23.17 19.71 27.00
CA LYS A 159 -24.36 19.32 27.73
C LYS A 159 -25.47 20.36 27.54
#